data_3ee30521d9b9e0796dda03893c7488cd
#
_entry.id   3ee30521d9b9e0796dda03893c7488cd
#
_cell.length_a   1.000
_cell.length_b   1.000
_cell.length_c   1.000
_cell.angle_alpha   90.00
_cell.angle_beta   90.00
_cell.angle_gamma   90.00
#
_symmetry.space_group_name_H-M   'P 1'
#
loop_
_entity.id
_entity.type
_entity.pdbx_description
1 polymer ?
#
loop_
_entity_poly.entity_id
_entity_poly.type
_entity_poly.pdbx_seq_one_letter_code
_entity_poly.pdbx_strand_id
1 'polypeptide(L)'
;MKLNLSLFALVAFLGISISSFAQSEDEAIKETLKNYLDGGAVGDTARLNRAFFTYANLRNLSKEGKVSEMPVKKFIASVPAGGAKWTSKIVNYSYAGTAATAVTEEELPTFKFVDFLNLLKINDEWKIVSRVYSRVEKNVTVASSSPSGGGLSTASSVAPAKGNAAAKKPTPKPKPSDDGWK
;
A
#
# COMPACT_ATOMS: atom_id res chain seq x y z
N MET A 1 73.53 1.10 5.71
CA MET A 1 72.33 1.41 4.94
C MET A 1 71.16 0.75 5.65
N LYS A 2 70.42 1.48 6.54
CA LYS A 2 69.28 0.96 7.30
C LYS A 2 68.03 1.39 6.57
N LEU A 3 67.40 0.46 5.90
CA LEU A 3 66.16 0.69 5.13
C LEU A 3 65.00 0.79 6.10
N ASN A 4 64.31 1.96 6.06
CA ASN A 4 63.19 2.23 6.95
C ASN A 4 61.98 1.37 6.60
N LEU A 5 61.73 0.35 7.41
CA LEU A 5 60.61 -0.59 7.32
C LEU A 5 59.29 -0.03 7.90
N SER A 6 59.24 1.28 8.21
CA SER A 6 58.10 1.93 8.85
C SER A 6 57.09 2.59 7.93
N LEU A 7 57.27 2.56 6.62
CA LEU A 7 56.39 3.28 5.68
C LEU A 7 55.38 2.36 4.97
N PHE A 8 55.41 1.03 5.22
CA PHE A 8 54.50 0.07 4.57
C PHE A 8 53.31 -0.34 5.41
N ALA A 9 53.23 0.10 6.68
CA ALA A 9 52.11 -0.25 7.57
C ALA A 9 50.92 0.70 7.54
N LEU A 10 50.97 1.82 6.74
CA LEU A 10 49.91 2.85 6.76
C LEU A 10 48.95 2.81 5.56
N VAL A 11 49.10 1.85 4.65
CA VAL A 11 48.23 1.79 3.44
C VAL A 11 47.23 0.62 3.50
N ALA A 12 47.25 -0.22 4.52
CA ALA A 12 46.35 -1.37 4.61
C ALA A 12 45.05 -1.10 5.37
N PHE A 13 44.71 0.17 5.72
CA PHE A 13 43.51 0.49 6.51
C PHE A 13 42.43 1.26 5.76
N LEU A 14 42.51 1.39 4.44
CA LEU A 14 41.51 2.07 3.61
C LEU A 14 40.76 1.11 2.69
N GLY A 15 40.08 0.12 3.24
CA GLY A 15 39.38 -0.85 2.39
C GLY A 15 38.17 -1.52 3.01
N ILE A 16 37.69 -1.08 4.18
CA ILE A 16 36.39 -1.54 4.67
C ILE A 16 35.34 -0.58 4.10
N SER A 17 35.00 -0.75 2.83
CA SER A 17 33.73 -0.26 2.31
C SER A 17 32.65 -0.99 3.09
N ILE A 18 32.07 -0.31 4.09
CA ILE A 18 30.79 -0.72 4.68
C ILE A 18 29.81 -0.56 3.52
N SER A 19 29.55 -1.64 2.78
CA SER A 19 28.37 -1.74 1.93
C SER A 19 27.19 -1.66 2.87
N SER A 20 26.71 -0.43 3.14
CA SER A 20 25.35 -0.23 3.61
C SER A 20 24.49 -0.88 2.53
N PHE A 21 24.00 -2.09 2.79
CA PHE A 21 22.92 -2.66 2.02
C PHE A 21 21.72 -1.73 2.24
N ALA A 22 21.62 -0.71 1.39
CA ALA A 22 20.39 0.05 1.32
C ALA A 22 19.31 -0.96 0.96
N GLN A 23 18.44 -1.22 1.92
CA GLN A 23 17.26 -2.06 1.70
C GLN A 23 16.53 -1.50 0.50
N SER A 24 16.19 -2.35 -0.49
CA SER A 24 15.44 -1.89 -1.65
C SER A 24 14.06 -1.38 -1.18
N GLU A 25 13.48 -0.42 -1.89
CA GLU A 25 12.13 0.09 -1.59
C GLU A 25 11.11 -1.05 -1.55
N ASP A 26 11.29 -2.02 -2.42
CA ASP A 26 10.47 -3.23 -2.49
C ASP A 26 10.52 -4.04 -1.18
N GLU A 27 11.71 -4.29 -0.66
CA GLU A 27 11.91 -5.02 0.60
C GLU A 27 11.35 -4.22 1.80
N ALA A 28 11.56 -2.91 1.83
CA ALA A 28 11.08 -2.04 2.91
C ALA A 28 9.55 -1.97 2.96
N ILE A 29 8.89 -1.90 1.80
CA ILE A 29 7.42 -1.98 1.71
C ILE A 29 6.93 -3.34 2.20
N LYS A 30 7.52 -4.44 1.73
CA LYS A 30 7.16 -5.79 2.17
C LYS A 30 7.34 -5.98 3.67
N GLU A 31 8.40 -5.43 4.24
CA GLU A 31 8.63 -5.49 5.69
C GLU A 31 7.54 -4.76 6.46
N THR A 32 7.14 -3.56 6.01
CA THR A 32 6.03 -2.80 6.61
C THR A 32 4.73 -3.60 6.56
N LEU A 33 4.41 -4.20 5.41
CA LEU A 33 3.22 -5.03 5.26
C LEU A 33 3.26 -6.28 6.15
N LYS A 34 4.41 -6.95 6.26
CA LYS A 34 4.62 -8.09 7.17
C LYS A 34 4.51 -7.68 8.64
N ASN A 35 5.02 -6.51 9.01
CA ASN A 35 4.87 -6.00 10.37
C ASN A 35 3.40 -5.80 10.74
N TYR A 36 2.58 -5.34 9.82
CA TYR A 36 1.13 -5.26 10.01
C TYR A 36 0.49 -6.65 10.11
N LEU A 37 0.66 -7.49 9.10
CA LEU A 37 -0.03 -8.76 8.96
C LEU A 37 0.34 -9.75 10.08
N ASP A 38 1.63 -9.95 10.30
CA ASP A 38 2.11 -10.86 11.33
C ASP A 38 1.88 -10.29 12.73
N GLY A 39 2.05 -8.96 12.90
CA GLY A 39 1.79 -8.29 14.17
C GLY A 39 0.35 -8.49 14.64
N GLY A 40 -0.62 -8.37 13.75
CA GLY A 40 -2.02 -8.64 14.04
C GLY A 40 -2.32 -10.12 14.27
N ALA A 41 -1.68 -11.01 13.50
CA ALA A 41 -1.91 -12.45 13.62
C ALA A 41 -1.46 -13.02 14.97
N VAL A 42 -0.36 -12.50 15.55
CA VAL A 42 0.20 -12.99 16.82
C VAL A 42 -0.01 -12.05 18.00
N GLY A 43 -0.58 -10.86 17.79
CA GLY A 43 -0.82 -9.88 18.85
C GLY A 43 0.42 -9.05 19.23
N ASP A 44 1.39 -8.92 18.32
CA ASP A 44 2.60 -8.11 18.54
C ASP A 44 2.31 -6.62 18.23
N THR A 45 1.92 -5.90 19.27
CA THR A 45 1.61 -4.47 19.16
C THR A 45 2.82 -3.62 18.80
N ALA A 46 4.05 -4.07 19.09
CA ALA A 46 5.26 -3.35 18.69
C ALA A 46 5.46 -3.42 17.16
N ARG A 47 5.21 -4.57 16.54
CA ARG A 47 5.21 -4.70 15.08
C ARG A 47 4.13 -3.83 14.45
N LEU A 48 2.92 -3.83 15.00
CA LEU A 48 1.84 -2.97 14.52
C LEU A 48 2.20 -1.48 14.59
N ASN A 49 2.81 -1.03 15.69
CA ASN A 49 3.29 0.36 15.81
C ASN A 49 4.42 0.69 14.81
N ARG A 50 5.24 -0.28 14.42
CA ARG A 50 6.23 -0.08 13.35
C ARG A 50 5.58 0.03 11.97
N ALA A 51 4.52 -0.73 11.72
CA ALA A 51 3.84 -0.74 10.43
C ALA A 51 3.04 0.54 10.15
N PHE A 52 2.36 1.06 11.17
CA PHE A 52 1.42 2.16 10.98
C PHE A 52 2.01 3.52 11.34
N PHE A 53 1.58 4.54 10.61
CA PHE A 53 1.73 5.94 11.02
C PHE A 53 0.81 6.22 12.20
N THR A 54 1.29 7.00 13.18
CA THR A 54 0.59 7.25 14.46
C THR A 54 -0.82 7.82 14.30
N TYR A 55 -1.08 8.57 13.22
CA TYR A 55 -2.38 9.18 12.91
C TYR A 55 -3.14 8.46 11.79
N ALA A 56 -2.75 7.24 11.47
CA ALA A 56 -3.47 6.44 10.50
C ALA A 56 -4.91 6.14 10.98
N ASN A 57 -5.83 6.04 10.02
CA ASN A 57 -7.21 5.66 10.25
C ASN A 57 -7.59 4.42 9.45
N LEU A 58 -8.40 3.58 10.08
CA LEU A 58 -9.01 2.40 9.47
C LEU A 58 -10.48 2.71 9.18
N ARG A 59 -10.93 2.39 7.96
CA ARG A 59 -12.31 2.65 7.52
C ARG A 59 -12.93 1.43 6.89
N ASN A 60 -14.21 1.24 7.16
CA ASN A 60 -15.03 0.24 6.49
C ASN A 60 -16.49 0.72 6.41
N LEU A 61 -17.29 -0.01 5.67
CA LEU A 61 -18.74 0.17 5.66
C LEU A 61 -19.37 -0.77 6.70
N SER A 62 -20.18 -0.22 7.62
CA SER A 62 -20.94 -1.01 8.57
C SER A 62 -22.06 -1.78 7.85
N LYS A 63 -22.72 -2.73 8.55
CA LYS A 63 -23.86 -3.47 8.01
C LYS A 63 -25.05 -2.56 7.66
N GLU A 64 -25.14 -1.43 8.35
CA GLU A 64 -26.18 -0.41 8.15
C GLU A 64 -25.84 0.58 7.01
N GLY A 65 -24.76 0.33 6.26
CA GLY A 65 -24.32 1.19 5.15
C GLY A 65 -23.66 2.51 5.59
N LYS A 66 -23.22 2.62 6.86
CA LYS A 66 -22.53 3.81 7.36
C LYS A 66 -21.01 3.61 7.34
N VAL A 67 -20.28 4.67 6.99
CA VAL A 67 -18.82 4.65 7.13
C VAL A 67 -18.47 4.60 8.61
N SER A 68 -17.71 3.56 8.98
CA SER A 68 -17.09 3.44 10.31
C SER A 68 -15.62 3.83 10.19
N GLU A 69 -15.15 4.62 11.14
CA GLU A 69 -13.76 5.05 11.21
C GLU A 69 -13.17 4.73 12.59
N MET A 70 -11.96 4.20 12.59
CA MET A 70 -11.22 3.84 13.79
C MET A 70 -9.80 4.36 13.71
N PRO A 71 -9.33 5.21 14.66
CA PRO A 71 -7.92 5.56 14.77
C PRO A 71 -7.06 4.32 15.01
N VAL A 72 -5.88 4.28 14.40
CA VAL A 72 -4.95 3.13 14.51
C VAL A 72 -4.59 2.78 15.95
N LYS A 73 -4.44 3.77 16.82
CA LYS A 73 -4.17 3.53 18.26
C LYS A 73 -5.25 2.67 18.92
N LYS A 74 -6.51 2.93 18.58
CA LYS A 74 -7.65 2.15 19.08
C LYS A 74 -7.64 0.73 18.50
N PHE A 75 -7.34 0.60 17.21
CA PHE A 75 -7.18 -0.70 16.56
C PHE A 75 -6.10 -1.52 17.25
N ILE A 76 -4.88 -0.99 17.42
CA ILE A 76 -3.77 -1.71 18.05
C ILE A 76 -4.11 -2.12 19.47
N ALA A 77 -4.76 -1.24 20.25
CA ALA A 77 -5.22 -1.56 21.60
C ALA A 77 -6.32 -2.63 21.65
N SER A 78 -7.06 -2.85 20.57
CA SER A 78 -8.12 -3.84 20.48
C SER A 78 -7.65 -5.23 20.00
N VAL A 79 -6.39 -5.35 19.56
CA VAL A 79 -5.84 -6.64 19.14
C VAL A 79 -5.70 -7.55 20.35
N PRO A 80 -6.30 -8.77 20.33
CA PRO A 80 -6.29 -9.65 21.48
C PRO A 80 -4.89 -10.16 21.81
N ALA A 81 -4.64 -10.45 23.07
CA ALA A 81 -3.43 -11.16 23.48
C ALA A 81 -3.33 -12.50 22.74
N GLY A 82 -2.20 -12.76 22.08
CA GLY A 82 -2.03 -13.92 21.21
C GLY A 82 -2.60 -13.76 19.79
N GLY A 83 -3.10 -12.57 19.45
CA GLY A 83 -3.46 -12.16 18.10
C GLY A 83 -4.78 -12.71 17.59
N ALA A 84 -5.14 -12.31 16.38
CA ALA A 84 -6.37 -12.73 15.71
C ALA A 84 -6.25 -14.11 15.03
N LYS A 85 -5.05 -14.70 14.99
CA LYS A 85 -4.77 -16.05 14.44
C LYS A 85 -5.25 -16.25 12.99
N TRP A 86 -5.20 -15.21 12.18
CA TRP A 86 -5.46 -15.32 10.75
C TRP A 86 -4.26 -15.86 9.99
N THR A 87 -4.48 -16.39 8.81
CA THR A 87 -3.45 -16.50 7.78
C THR A 87 -3.51 -15.28 6.88
N SER A 88 -2.37 -14.81 6.43
CA SER A 88 -2.31 -13.55 5.68
C SER A 88 -1.56 -13.68 4.38
N LYS A 89 -1.90 -12.81 3.44
CA LYS A 89 -1.30 -12.77 2.12
C LYS A 89 -1.20 -11.32 1.62
N ILE A 90 -0.03 -10.94 1.09
CA ILE A 90 0.11 -9.75 0.26
C ILE A 90 -0.37 -10.14 -1.14
N VAL A 91 -1.48 -9.56 -1.61
CA VAL A 91 -2.06 -9.86 -2.93
C VAL A 91 -1.28 -9.13 -4.01
N ASN A 92 -1.10 -7.81 -3.83
CA ASN A 92 -0.29 -6.96 -4.69
C ASN A 92 0.13 -5.69 -3.94
N TYR A 93 1.08 -4.99 -4.48
CA TYR A 93 1.43 -3.61 -4.10
C TYR A 93 2.09 -2.92 -5.28
N SER A 94 2.05 -1.59 -5.27
CA SER A 94 2.76 -0.74 -6.23
C SER A 94 3.21 0.53 -5.55
N TYR A 95 4.28 1.15 -6.06
CA TYR A 95 4.81 2.38 -5.48
C TYR A 95 5.40 3.30 -6.55
N ALA A 96 5.43 4.60 -6.23
CA ALA A 96 6.09 5.63 -7.02
C ALA A 96 6.64 6.70 -6.08
N GLY A 97 7.94 6.94 -6.10
CA GLY A 97 8.60 7.88 -5.18
C GLY A 97 8.34 7.52 -3.72
N THR A 98 7.69 8.41 -2.97
CA THR A 98 7.43 8.26 -1.54
C THR A 98 6.02 7.74 -1.20
N ALA A 99 5.25 7.30 -2.18
CA ALA A 99 3.89 6.81 -1.99
C ALA A 99 3.74 5.39 -2.54
N ALA A 100 2.97 4.56 -1.82
CA ALA A 100 2.65 3.19 -2.23
C ALA A 100 1.20 2.84 -1.91
N THR A 101 0.68 1.85 -2.65
CA THR A 101 -0.57 1.18 -2.35
C THR A 101 -0.34 -0.32 -2.23
N ALA A 102 -1.14 -0.99 -1.40
CA ALA A 102 -1.10 -2.44 -1.30
C ALA A 102 -2.50 -3.02 -1.10
N VAL A 103 -2.68 -4.26 -1.54
CA VAL A 103 -3.86 -5.07 -1.23
C VAL A 103 -3.39 -6.28 -0.46
N THR A 104 -4.00 -6.53 0.71
CA THR A 104 -3.71 -7.68 1.55
C THR A 104 -4.98 -8.45 1.88
N GLU A 105 -4.84 -9.71 2.21
CA GLU A 105 -5.92 -10.55 2.72
C GLU A 105 -5.54 -11.14 4.07
N GLU A 106 -6.49 -11.16 5.00
CA GLU A 106 -6.39 -11.78 6.32
C GLU A 106 -7.52 -12.80 6.44
N GLU A 107 -7.18 -14.07 6.35
CA GLU A 107 -8.14 -15.16 6.31
C GLU A 107 -8.38 -15.76 7.68
N LEU A 108 -9.64 -15.76 8.11
CA LEU A 108 -10.16 -16.41 9.31
C LEU A 108 -10.98 -17.66 8.93
N PRO A 109 -11.42 -18.49 9.88
CA PRO A 109 -12.11 -19.76 9.55
C PRO A 109 -13.33 -19.59 8.65
N THR A 110 -14.14 -18.54 8.81
CA THR A 110 -15.43 -18.37 8.11
C THR A 110 -15.47 -17.21 7.11
N PHE A 111 -14.54 -16.28 7.19
CA PHE A 111 -14.48 -15.10 6.32
C PHE A 111 -13.04 -14.64 6.15
N LYS A 112 -12.84 -13.64 5.32
CA LYS A 112 -11.56 -12.91 5.23
C LYS A 112 -11.80 -11.40 5.27
N PHE A 113 -10.80 -10.67 5.72
CA PHE A 113 -10.67 -9.26 5.41
C PHE A 113 -9.88 -9.09 4.11
N VAL A 114 -10.31 -8.12 3.30
CA VAL A 114 -9.56 -7.62 2.16
C VAL A 114 -9.26 -6.16 2.46
N ASP A 115 -7.99 -5.83 2.52
CA ASP A 115 -7.50 -4.50 2.88
C ASP A 115 -6.92 -3.79 1.67
N PHE A 116 -7.28 -2.53 1.54
CA PHE A 116 -6.68 -1.57 0.63
C PHE A 116 -5.89 -0.57 1.46
N LEU A 117 -4.58 -0.64 1.35
CA LEU A 117 -3.64 0.11 2.17
C LEU A 117 -3.01 1.22 1.34
N ASN A 118 -2.86 2.40 1.94
CA ASN A 118 -2.00 3.45 1.40
C ASN A 118 -0.82 3.64 2.35
N LEU A 119 0.38 3.76 1.77
CA LEU A 119 1.62 3.93 2.50
C LEU A 119 2.33 5.21 2.05
N LEU A 120 3.06 5.81 2.96
CA LEU A 120 3.98 6.90 2.68
C LEU A 120 5.36 6.56 3.27
N LYS A 121 6.41 7.01 2.59
CA LYS A 121 7.77 6.98 3.11
C LYS A 121 8.01 8.22 3.96
N ILE A 122 8.09 8.04 5.27
CA ILE A 122 8.21 9.11 6.28
C ILE A 122 9.52 8.90 7.02
N ASN A 123 10.42 9.86 6.97
CA ASN A 123 11.76 9.77 7.56
C ASN A 123 12.49 8.47 7.17
N ASP A 124 12.48 8.18 5.86
CA ASP A 124 13.07 6.98 5.25
C ASP A 124 12.44 5.63 5.65
N GLU A 125 11.32 5.63 6.38
CA GLU A 125 10.55 4.45 6.73
C GLU A 125 9.18 4.43 6.04
N TRP A 126 8.79 3.29 5.47
CA TRP A 126 7.44 3.11 4.96
C TRP A 126 6.45 2.91 6.09
N LYS A 127 5.34 3.65 6.06
CA LYS A 127 4.27 3.58 7.06
C LYS A 127 2.91 3.50 6.39
N ILE A 128 2.03 2.63 6.88
CA ILE A 128 0.64 2.59 6.48
C ILE A 128 -0.06 3.81 7.07
N VAL A 129 -0.58 4.71 6.21
CA VAL A 129 -1.26 5.94 6.61
C VAL A 129 -2.78 5.82 6.54
N SER A 130 -3.30 4.83 5.80
CA SER A 130 -4.73 4.57 5.68
C SER A 130 -4.98 3.09 5.38
N ARG A 131 -5.99 2.53 6.00
CA ARG A 131 -6.54 1.20 5.70
C ARG A 131 -8.04 1.35 5.41
N VAL A 132 -8.45 0.99 4.21
CA VAL A 132 -9.86 0.76 3.88
C VAL A 132 -10.05 -0.74 3.72
N TYR A 133 -11.04 -1.32 4.40
CA TYR A 133 -11.17 -2.77 4.39
C TYR A 133 -12.62 -3.23 4.26
N SER A 134 -12.79 -4.43 3.75
CA SER A 134 -14.06 -5.11 3.66
C SER A 134 -13.96 -6.51 4.27
N ARG A 135 -14.99 -6.90 5.01
CA ARG A 135 -15.19 -8.28 5.40
C ARG A 135 -15.99 -8.99 4.30
N VAL A 136 -15.42 -10.04 3.75
CA VAL A 136 -16.02 -10.79 2.64
C VAL A 136 -15.99 -12.29 2.90
N GLU A 137 -16.86 -13.02 2.22
CA GLU A 137 -16.82 -14.48 2.22
C GLU A 137 -15.53 -15.00 1.56
N LYS A 138 -15.05 -16.17 1.95
CA LYS A 138 -13.76 -16.72 1.49
C LYS A 138 -13.65 -16.90 -0.02
N ASN A 139 -14.74 -17.14 -0.70
CA ASN A 139 -14.80 -17.37 -2.15
C ASN A 139 -14.79 -16.09 -2.99
N VAL A 140 -14.79 -14.91 -2.36
CA VAL A 140 -14.72 -13.63 -3.07
C VAL A 140 -13.28 -13.31 -3.44
N THR A 141 -13.03 -13.10 -4.73
CA THR A 141 -11.74 -12.72 -5.27
C THR A 141 -11.64 -11.21 -5.40
N VAL A 142 -10.46 -10.65 -5.16
CA VAL A 142 -10.18 -9.23 -5.43
C VAL A 142 -10.24 -9.01 -6.94
N ALA A 143 -11.19 -8.20 -7.38
CA ALA A 143 -11.23 -7.76 -8.77
C ALA A 143 -10.18 -6.67 -8.98
N SER A 144 -9.27 -6.89 -9.92
CA SER A 144 -8.31 -5.88 -10.37
C SER A 144 -8.64 -5.51 -11.82
N SER A 145 -9.05 -4.27 -12.03
CA SER A 145 -9.16 -3.71 -13.38
C SER A 145 -7.91 -2.88 -13.65
N SER A 146 -7.03 -3.37 -14.52
CA SER A 146 -6.03 -2.51 -15.12
C SER A 146 -6.72 -1.67 -16.19
N PRO A 147 -6.63 -0.33 -16.16
CA PRO A 147 -7.06 0.46 -17.29
C PRO A 147 -6.22 0.00 -18.49
N SER A 148 -6.89 -0.59 -19.48
CA SER A 148 -6.26 -0.92 -20.76
C SER A 148 -5.69 0.39 -21.29
N GLY A 149 -4.37 0.51 -21.37
CA GLY A 149 -3.72 1.67 -21.95
C GLY A 149 -4.31 1.88 -23.33
N GLY A 150 -5.04 2.97 -23.52
CA GLY A 150 -5.61 3.34 -24.80
C GLY A 150 -4.50 3.62 -25.80
N GLY A 151 -3.99 2.56 -26.41
CA GLY A 151 -3.32 2.65 -27.69
C GLY A 151 -4.36 3.11 -28.69
N LEU A 152 -4.08 4.22 -29.37
CA LEU A 152 -4.86 4.75 -30.48
C LEU A 152 -4.98 3.65 -31.54
N SER A 153 -6.02 2.84 -31.50
CA SER A 153 -6.37 1.94 -32.58
C SER A 153 -7.21 2.72 -33.58
N THR A 154 -6.60 2.99 -34.69
CA THR A 154 -7.23 3.44 -35.94
C THR A 154 -8.48 2.63 -36.25
N ALA A 155 -9.52 3.37 -36.57
CA ALA A 155 -10.84 2.91 -36.95
C ALA A 155 -10.83 1.75 -37.94
N SER A 156 -11.59 0.71 -37.63
CA SER A 156 -12.10 -0.21 -38.62
C SER A 156 -13.61 -0.04 -38.67
N SER A 157 -14.07 0.32 -39.83
CA SER A 157 -15.44 0.65 -40.20
C SER A 157 -16.41 -0.52 -40.02
N VAL A 158 -17.51 -0.29 -39.29
CA VAL A 158 -18.71 -1.12 -39.40
C VAL A 158 -19.91 -0.19 -39.67
N ALA A 159 -20.66 -0.52 -40.72
CA ALA A 159 -21.74 0.22 -41.33
C ALA A 159 -22.95 0.45 -40.40
N PRO A 160 -23.81 1.44 -40.68
CA PRO A 160 -24.79 1.94 -39.73
C PRO A 160 -26.10 1.17 -39.79
N ALA A 161 -26.63 0.81 -38.62
CA ALA A 161 -28.04 0.45 -38.45
C ALA A 161 -28.84 1.72 -38.15
N LYS A 162 -29.89 1.95 -38.95
CA LYS A 162 -30.85 3.05 -38.82
C LYS A 162 -31.66 2.95 -37.52
N GLY A 163 -31.76 4.03 -36.77
CA GLY A 163 -32.68 4.19 -35.65
C GLY A 163 -32.77 5.65 -35.24
N ASN A 164 -33.90 6.29 -35.56
CA ASN A 164 -34.28 7.66 -35.19
C ASN A 164 -34.38 7.83 -33.68
N ALA A 165 -33.68 8.81 -33.11
CA ALA A 165 -34.14 9.49 -31.90
C ALA A 165 -33.49 10.88 -31.78
N ALA A 166 -34.31 11.86 -31.44
CA ALA A 166 -34.07 13.29 -31.42
C ALA A 166 -32.87 13.74 -30.58
N ALA A 167 -32.11 14.68 -31.13
CA ALA A 167 -30.98 15.33 -30.49
C ALA A 167 -31.43 16.20 -29.30
N LYS A 168 -30.97 15.85 -28.07
CA LYS A 168 -30.95 16.75 -26.92
C LYS A 168 -29.69 17.61 -26.98
N LYS A 169 -29.88 18.93 -26.90
CA LYS A 169 -28.87 19.98 -26.86
C LYS A 169 -27.85 19.73 -25.72
N PRO A 170 -26.54 19.84 -25.95
CA PRO A 170 -25.56 19.62 -24.89
C PRO A 170 -25.62 20.74 -23.85
N THR A 171 -25.67 20.33 -22.59
CA THR A 171 -25.46 21.22 -21.43
C THR A 171 -23.97 21.62 -21.32
N PRO A 172 -23.66 22.89 -21.01
CA PRO A 172 -22.26 23.31 -20.84
C PRO A 172 -21.59 22.58 -19.69
N LYS A 173 -20.35 22.09 -19.93
CA LYS A 173 -19.49 21.57 -18.88
C LYS A 173 -19.16 22.68 -17.88
N PRO A 174 -19.16 22.38 -16.55
CA PRO A 174 -18.64 23.32 -15.55
C PRO A 174 -17.15 23.61 -15.83
N LYS A 175 -16.75 24.86 -15.73
CA LYS A 175 -15.34 25.25 -15.73
C LYS A 175 -14.65 24.63 -14.50
N PRO A 176 -13.39 24.17 -14.62
CA PRO A 176 -12.59 23.82 -13.45
C PRO A 176 -12.47 25.02 -12.52
N SER A 177 -12.73 24.83 -11.24
CA SER A 177 -12.40 25.83 -10.22
C SER A 177 -10.89 25.92 -10.11
N ASP A 178 -10.38 27.14 -10.19
CA ASP A 178 -8.96 27.46 -10.05
C ASP A 178 -8.65 27.61 -8.54
N ASP A 179 -8.75 26.47 -7.83
CA ASP A 179 -8.35 26.40 -6.43
C ASP A 179 -6.85 26.09 -6.38
N GLY A 180 -6.06 27.16 -6.49
CA GLY A 180 -4.62 27.11 -6.47
C GLY A 180 -4.07 26.41 -5.26
N TRP A 181 -3.34 25.34 -5.51
CA TRP A 181 -2.38 24.80 -4.57
C TRP A 181 -1.21 25.79 -4.46
N LYS A 182 -1.18 26.56 -3.37
CA LYS A 182 0.02 27.28 -2.90
C LYS A 182 0.66 26.51 -1.77
#